data_2976e2061c401cd21371411e264b5856
#
_entry.id   2976e2061c401cd21371411e264b5856
#
_cell.length_a   1.000
_cell.length_b   1.000
_cell.length_c   1.000
_cell.angle_alpha   90.00
_cell.angle_beta   90.00
_cell.angle_gamma   90.00
#
_symmetry.space_group_name_H-M   'P 1'
#
loop_
_entity.id
_entity.type
_entity.pdbx_description
1 polymer ?
#
loop_
_entity_poly.entity_id
_entity_poly.type
_entity_poly.pdbx_seq_one_letter_code
_entity_poly.pdbx_strand_id
1 'polypeptide(L)'
;MRVYGPRKLSPLALVADTARKGDLTLVGIPDPKEQNGAKRLTEIKARLAENNAIELRQPVPMAGFSGAAALDAQGQVLGMMEMRNFVLASTEPAAPPVRLITAETIRAFLSGHNVPSVSTGADAKSAIVRIICVRK
;
A
#
# COMPACT_ATOMS: atom_id res chain seq x y z
N MET A 1 -2.35 8.01 19.14
CA MET A 1 -1.04 8.09 18.46
C MET A 1 -0.80 9.51 17.98
N ARG A 2 0.36 10.11 18.24
CA ARG A 2 0.71 11.45 17.75
C ARG A 2 1.64 11.28 16.54
N VAL A 3 1.26 11.84 15.39
CA VAL A 3 2.06 11.80 14.17
C VAL A 3 2.81 13.13 14.06
N TYR A 4 4.13 13.05 13.97
CA TYR A 4 5.01 14.19 13.72
C TYR A 4 5.42 14.15 12.25
N GLY A 5 5.18 15.22 11.51
CA GLY A 5 5.49 15.23 10.08
C GLY A 5 4.98 16.49 9.39
N PRO A 6 4.94 16.51 8.06
CA PRO A 6 4.49 17.67 7.30
C PRO A 6 3.07 18.07 7.72
N ARG A 7 2.87 19.35 7.91
CA ARG A 7 1.61 19.90 8.43
C ARG A 7 0.42 19.82 7.47
N LYS A 8 0.68 19.52 6.19
CA LYS A 8 -0.35 19.36 5.16
C LYS A 8 0.02 18.15 4.30
N LEU A 9 -0.70 17.06 4.50
CA LEU A 9 -0.70 15.93 3.61
C LEU A 9 -1.96 16.03 2.74
N SER A 10 -1.78 15.89 1.44
CA SER A 10 -2.91 15.82 0.52
C SER A 10 -3.36 14.36 0.41
N PRO A 11 -4.64 14.05 0.65
CA PRO A 11 -5.11 12.68 0.60
C PRO A 11 -5.16 12.15 -0.84
N LEU A 12 -5.04 10.82 -0.99
CA LEU A 12 -5.32 10.12 -2.24
C LEU A 12 -6.81 9.81 -2.34
N ALA A 13 -7.35 9.86 -3.56
CA ALA A 13 -8.71 9.43 -3.82
C ALA A 13 -8.83 7.91 -3.75
N LEU A 14 -9.85 7.40 -3.06
CA LEU A 14 -10.23 6.00 -3.08
C LEU A 14 -11.17 5.74 -4.28
N VAL A 15 -10.94 4.64 -5.01
CA VAL A 15 -11.88 4.22 -6.06
C VAL A 15 -13.29 4.00 -5.47
N ALA A 16 -14.31 4.29 -6.25
CA ALA A 16 -15.69 4.06 -5.82
C ALA A 16 -16.02 2.57 -5.73
N ASP A 17 -15.53 1.79 -6.68
CA ASP A 17 -15.76 0.34 -6.79
C ASP A 17 -14.42 -0.40 -6.88
N THR A 18 -14.22 -1.39 -6.00
CA THR A 18 -13.00 -2.20 -5.92
C THR A 18 -13.07 -3.50 -6.70
N ALA A 19 -14.18 -3.82 -7.35
CA ALA A 19 -14.36 -5.08 -8.09
C ALA A 19 -13.52 -5.18 -9.40
N ARG A 20 -12.65 -4.21 -9.67
CA ARG A 20 -11.85 -4.16 -10.90
C ARG A 20 -10.62 -5.05 -10.78
N LYS A 21 -10.69 -6.24 -11.36
CA LYS A 21 -9.50 -7.05 -11.67
C LYS A 21 -8.66 -6.35 -12.74
N GLY A 22 -7.36 -6.50 -12.69
CA GLY A 22 -6.49 -5.97 -13.74
C GLY A 22 -5.16 -5.45 -13.24
N ASP A 23 -4.50 -4.72 -14.10
CA ASP A 23 -3.18 -4.17 -13.81
C ASP A 23 -3.27 -3.03 -12.79
N LEU A 24 -2.32 -3.02 -11.87
CA LEU A 24 -2.16 -2.00 -10.85
C LEU A 24 -0.69 -1.62 -10.66
N THR A 25 -0.47 -0.50 -10.01
CA THR A 25 0.87 -0.07 -9.60
C THR A 25 0.90 0.01 -8.08
N LEU A 26 1.81 -0.76 -7.45
CA LEU A 26 2.10 -0.61 -6.03
C LEU A 26 3.11 0.52 -5.84
N VAL A 27 2.79 1.46 -4.95
CA VAL A 27 3.66 2.61 -4.67
C VAL A 27 3.90 2.71 -3.18
N GLY A 28 5.16 2.68 -2.78
CA GLY A 28 5.56 2.70 -1.37
C GLY A 28 6.98 3.19 -1.16
N ILE A 29 7.38 3.30 0.10
CA ILE A 29 8.74 3.68 0.50
C ILE A 29 9.34 2.49 1.25
N PRO A 30 10.23 1.71 0.63
CA PRO A 30 10.91 0.58 1.25
C PRO A 30 11.77 0.99 2.45
N ASP A 31 12.31 0.00 3.18
CA ASP A 31 13.22 0.28 4.28
C ASP A 31 14.43 1.10 3.81
N PRO A 32 14.78 2.21 4.48
CA PRO A 32 15.97 2.98 4.14
C PRO A 32 17.26 2.16 4.11
N LYS A 33 17.34 1.08 4.88
CA LYS A 33 18.49 0.18 4.86
C LYS A 33 18.65 -0.51 3.50
N GLU A 34 17.55 -0.86 2.85
CA GLU A 34 17.54 -1.47 1.50
C GLU A 34 17.85 -0.44 0.40
N GLN A 35 17.76 0.84 0.73
CA GLN A 35 18.00 1.94 -0.20
C GLN A 35 19.27 2.75 0.14
N ASN A 36 20.21 2.19 0.92
CA ASN A 36 21.42 2.89 1.36
C ASN A 36 21.11 4.26 2.03
N GLY A 37 20.04 4.30 2.85
CA GLY A 37 19.58 5.50 3.54
C GLY A 37 18.66 6.42 2.72
N ALA A 38 18.45 6.15 1.45
CA ALA A 38 17.50 6.91 0.63
C ALA A 38 16.06 6.70 1.12
N LYS A 39 15.19 7.69 0.80
CA LYS A 39 13.75 7.66 1.12
C LYS A 39 12.95 7.80 -0.18
N ARG A 40 13.31 7.02 -1.19
CA ARG A 40 12.71 7.12 -2.52
C ARG A 40 11.42 6.31 -2.58
N LEU A 41 10.43 6.84 -3.26
CA LEU A 41 9.27 6.08 -3.70
C LEU A 41 9.72 4.99 -4.67
N THR A 42 9.18 3.81 -4.49
CA THR A 42 9.36 2.66 -5.40
C THR A 42 8.01 2.31 -5.99
N GLU A 43 7.97 2.14 -7.30
CA GLU A 43 6.79 1.74 -8.06
C GLU A 43 7.00 0.31 -8.57
N ILE A 44 6.02 -0.56 -8.35
CA ILE A 44 6.07 -1.96 -8.77
C ILE A 44 4.80 -2.28 -9.55
N LYS A 45 4.96 -2.82 -10.75
CA LYS A 45 3.82 -3.29 -11.55
C LYS A 45 3.36 -4.65 -11.04
N ALA A 46 2.06 -4.75 -10.86
CA ALA A 46 1.41 -5.96 -10.37
C ALA A 46 0.05 -6.13 -11.04
N ARG A 47 -0.63 -7.21 -10.73
CA ARG A 47 -1.99 -7.50 -11.19
C ARG A 47 -2.86 -7.90 -10.02
N LEU A 48 -4.07 -7.39 -9.97
CA LEU A 48 -5.09 -7.84 -9.03
C LEU A 48 -5.77 -9.07 -9.61
N ALA A 49 -5.58 -10.19 -8.95
CA ALA A 49 -6.21 -11.47 -9.26
C ALA A 49 -7.50 -11.66 -8.44
N GLU A 50 -8.04 -12.87 -8.47
CA GLU A 50 -9.20 -13.24 -7.67
C GLU A 50 -8.90 -13.23 -6.17
N ASN A 51 -9.96 -13.08 -5.37
CA ASN A 51 -9.86 -13.09 -3.90
C ASN A 51 -8.88 -12.04 -3.33
N ASN A 52 -8.75 -10.91 -4.02
CA ASN A 52 -7.84 -9.81 -3.64
C ASN A 52 -6.36 -10.23 -3.56
N ALA A 53 -5.96 -11.30 -4.22
CA ALA A 53 -4.57 -11.68 -4.36
C ALA A 53 -3.85 -10.71 -5.29
N ILE A 54 -2.62 -10.35 -4.97
CA ILE A 54 -1.77 -9.52 -5.81
C ILE A 54 -0.69 -10.39 -6.44
N GLU A 55 -0.73 -10.50 -7.76
CA GLU A 55 0.30 -11.14 -8.56
C GLU A 55 1.39 -10.13 -8.90
N LEU A 56 2.59 -10.40 -8.42
CA LEU A 56 3.74 -9.53 -8.61
C LEU A 56 4.46 -9.91 -9.90
N ARG A 57 4.76 -8.92 -10.74
CA ARG A 57 5.54 -9.12 -11.98
C ARG A 57 7.05 -9.02 -11.77
N GLN A 58 7.48 -8.61 -10.60
CA GLN A 58 8.89 -8.45 -10.24
C GLN A 58 9.05 -8.59 -8.71
N PRO A 59 10.26 -8.88 -8.22
CA PRO A 59 10.51 -8.96 -6.78
C PRO A 59 10.10 -7.68 -6.06
N VAL A 60 9.45 -7.82 -4.92
CA VAL A 60 9.07 -6.70 -4.05
C VAL A 60 10.16 -6.48 -3.01
N PRO A 61 10.52 -5.24 -2.69
CA PRO A 61 11.31 -4.94 -1.51
C PRO A 61 10.61 -5.53 -0.28
N MET A 62 11.26 -6.49 0.39
CA MET A 62 10.63 -7.27 1.46
C MET A 62 10.34 -6.43 2.69
N ALA A 63 11.29 -5.61 3.11
CA ALA A 63 11.15 -4.83 4.33
C ALA A 63 10.46 -3.48 4.07
N GLY A 64 9.44 -3.19 4.89
CA GLY A 64 8.78 -1.89 4.92
C GLY A 64 7.84 -1.59 3.73
N PHE A 65 7.61 -2.54 2.81
CA PHE A 65 6.71 -2.33 1.67
C PHE A 65 5.24 -2.70 1.97
N SER A 66 4.98 -3.40 3.06
CA SER A 66 3.62 -3.60 3.55
C SER A 66 2.98 -2.26 3.88
N GLY A 67 1.77 -2.04 3.42
CA GLY A 67 1.09 -0.74 3.48
C GLY A 67 1.27 0.12 2.21
N ALA A 68 2.01 -0.36 1.20
CA ALA A 68 2.12 0.33 -0.08
C ALA A 68 0.74 0.53 -0.73
N ALA A 69 0.51 1.69 -1.31
CA ALA A 69 -0.74 1.99 -2.01
C ALA A 69 -0.79 1.23 -3.33
N ALA A 70 -1.92 0.56 -3.59
CA ALA A 70 -2.23 -0.05 -4.88
C ALA A 70 -3.06 0.95 -5.69
N LEU A 71 -2.52 1.42 -6.80
CA LEU A 71 -3.13 2.46 -7.64
C LEU A 71 -3.60 1.86 -8.96
N ASP A 72 -4.73 2.33 -9.44
CA ASP A 72 -5.20 2.08 -10.81
C ASP A 72 -4.46 2.93 -11.85
N ALA A 73 -4.86 2.82 -13.12
CA ALA A 73 -4.29 3.60 -14.22
C ALA A 73 -4.58 5.11 -14.10
N GLN A 74 -5.58 5.51 -13.32
CA GLN A 74 -5.95 6.89 -13.06
C GLN A 74 -5.28 7.45 -11.80
N GLY A 75 -4.46 6.66 -11.11
CA GLY A 75 -3.79 7.04 -9.86
C GLY A 75 -4.71 7.02 -8.64
N GLN A 76 -5.91 6.44 -8.74
CA GLN A 76 -6.82 6.27 -7.61
C GLN A 76 -6.44 5.03 -6.79
N VAL A 77 -6.69 5.06 -5.49
CA VAL A 77 -6.34 3.97 -4.58
C VAL A 77 -7.37 2.84 -4.67
N LEU A 78 -6.96 1.71 -5.22
CA LEU A 78 -7.70 0.44 -5.20
C LEU A 78 -7.68 -0.20 -3.80
N GLY A 79 -6.62 0.06 -3.04
CA GLY A 79 -6.41 -0.50 -1.73
C GLY A 79 -4.98 -0.34 -1.26
N MET A 80 -4.64 -1.13 -0.25
CA MET A 80 -3.34 -1.14 0.39
C MET A 80 -2.78 -2.56 0.39
N MET A 81 -1.51 -2.71 0.05
CA MET A 81 -0.84 -4.01 0.04
C MET A 81 -0.63 -4.53 1.46
N GLU A 82 -1.01 -5.77 1.73
CA GLU A 82 -0.69 -6.51 2.92
C GLU A 82 0.24 -7.67 2.58
N MET A 83 1.40 -7.74 3.24
CA MET A 83 2.27 -8.92 3.23
C MET A 83 2.09 -9.66 4.55
N ARG A 84 1.66 -10.92 4.47
CA ARG A 84 1.59 -11.79 5.64
C ARG A 84 2.86 -12.63 5.72
N ASN A 85 3.61 -12.43 6.78
CA ASN A 85 4.71 -13.34 7.13
C ASN A 85 4.10 -14.61 7.72
N PHE A 86 3.93 -15.64 6.89
CA PHE A 86 3.68 -16.97 7.42
C PHE A 86 5.03 -17.58 7.83
N VAL A 87 5.17 -17.85 9.10
CA VAL A 87 6.19 -18.80 9.55
C VAL A 87 5.67 -20.19 9.17
N LEU A 88 5.91 -20.58 7.92
CA LEU A 88 5.64 -21.94 7.49
C LEU A 88 6.78 -22.82 8.00
N ALA A 89 6.40 -23.86 8.73
CA ALA A 89 7.28 -24.98 9.07
C ALA A 89 7.61 -25.87 7.85
N SER A 90 7.57 -25.31 6.63
CA SER A 90 7.86 -26.00 5.38
C SER A 90 9.21 -25.57 4.82
N THR A 91 9.95 -26.56 4.31
CA THR A 91 11.32 -26.45 3.82
C THR A 91 11.47 -25.71 2.47
N GLU A 92 10.40 -25.22 1.86
CA GLU A 92 10.46 -24.42 0.63
C GLU A 92 10.12 -22.96 0.90
N PRO A 93 10.95 -22.01 0.43
CA PRO A 93 10.67 -20.59 0.54
C PRO A 93 9.59 -20.18 -0.47
N ALA A 94 8.33 -20.43 -0.15
CA ALA A 94 7.23 -19.84 -0.90
C ALA A 94 7.23 -18.33 -0.65
N ALA A 95 7.13 -17.54 -1.73
CA ALA A 95 6.95 -16.10 -1.61
C ALA A 95 5.75 -15.79 -0.71
N PRO A 96 5.85 -14.88 0.25
CA PRO A 96 4.76 -14.56 1.15
C PRO A 96 3.53 -14.13 0.34
N PRO A 97 2.33 -14.63 0.68
CA PRO A 97 1.13 -14.25 -0.03
C PRO A 97 0.88 -12.76 0.16
N VAL A 98 0.75 -12.06 -0.95
CA VAL A 98 0.47 -10.63 -1.01
C VAL A 98 -1.02 -10.46 -1.28
N ARG A 99 -1.69 -9.69 -0.45
CA ARG A 99 -3.12 -9.41 -0.56
C ARG A 99 -3.41 -7.92 -0.60
N LEU A 100 -4.54 -7.58 -1.17
CA LEU A 100 -5.08 -6.22 -1.18
C LEU A 100 -6.08 -6.07 -0.02
N ILE A 101 -5.84 -5.11 0.87
CA ILE A 101 -6.88 -4.53 1.71
C ILE A 101 -7.61 -3.53 0.82
N THR A 102 -8.85 -3.81 0.48
CA THR A 102 -9.59 -3.06 -0.54
C THR A 102 -9.93 -1.65 -0.12
N ALA A 103 -10.15 -0.75 -1.10
CA ALA A 103 -10.62 0.61 -0.84
C ALA A 103 -11.96 0.63 -0.09
N GLU A 104 -12.82 -0.36 -0.30
CA GLU A 104 -14.07 -0.53 0.46
C GLU A 104 -13.79 -0.76 1.94
N THR A 105 -12.89 -1.69 2.28
CA THR A 105 -12.47 -1.95 3.67
C THR A 105 -11.87 -0.70 4.30
N ILE A 106 -11.02 0.02 3.56
CA ILE A 106 -10.41 1.27 4.03
C ILE A 106 -11.50 2.33 4.27
N ARG A 107 -12.45 2.48 3.36
CA ARG A 107 -13.56 3.44 3.49
C ARG A 107 -14.44 3.11 4.70
N ALA A 108 -14.77 1.85 4.91
CA ALA A 108 -15.53 1.41 6.07
C ALA A 108 -14.80 1.74 7.38
N PHE A 109 -13.50 1.49 7.43
CA PHE A 109 -12.66 1.84 8.59
C PHE A 109 -12.63 3.35 8.83
N LEU A 110 -12.40 4.17 7.80
CA LEU A 110 -12.39 5.63 7.92
C LEU A 110 -13.74 6.17 8.40
N SER A 111 -14.84 5.66 7.81
CA SER A 111 -16.20 6.04 8.20
C SER A 111 -16.50 5.71 9.66
N GLY A 112 -16.09 4.52 10.13
CA GLY A 112 -16.23 4.11 11.53
C GLY A 112 -15.45 5.01 12.52
N HIS A 113 -14.50 5.79 12.03
CA HIS A 113 -13.69 6.73 12.82
C HIS A 113 -14.00 8.21 12.49
N ASN A 114 -15.10 8.49 11.81
CA ASN A 114 -15.52 9.83 11.37
C ASN A 114 -14.46 10.58 10.55
N VAL A 115 -13.67 9.84 9.75
CA VAL A 115 -12.69 10.40 8.81
C VAL A 115 -13.28 10.36 7.41
N PRO A 116 -13.53 11.51 6.75
CA PRO A 116 -14.08 11.51 5.40
C PRO A 116 -13.06 10.98 4.38
N SER A 117 -13.53 10.16 3.43
CA SER A 117 -12.76 9.84 2.23
C SER A 117 -12.97 10.90 1.16
N VAL A 118 -12.00 11.08 0.27
CA VAL A 118 -12.08 12.05 -0.83
C VAL A 118 -12.29 11.32 -2.16
N SER A 119 -13.03 11.96 -3.06
CA SER A 119 -13.27 11.48 -4.43
C SER A 119 -12.24 12.00 -5.45
N THR A 120 -11.61 13.13 -5.13
CA THR A 120 -10.50 13.68 -5.91
C THR A 120 -9.29 13.80 -5.00
N GLY A 121 -8.15 13.36 -5.45
CA GLY A 121 -6.93 13.26 -4.62
C GLY A 121 -5.73 13.92 -5.26
N ALA A 122 -4.67 13.98 -4.48
CA ALA A 122 -3.37 14.45 -4.92
C ALA A 122 -2.65 13.38 -5.77
N ASP A 123 -1.54 13.78 -6.37
CA ASP A 123 -0.59 12.83 -6.94
C ASP A 123 0.02 11.93 -5.86
N ALA A 124 0.17 10.64 -6.16
CA ALA A 124 0.68 9.64 -5.22
C ALA A 124 2.04 10.01 -4.63
N LYS A 125 2.91 10.65 -5.41
CA LYS A 125 4.25 11.06 -4.97
C LYS A 125 4.21 12.08 -3.84
N SER A 126 3.15 12.90 -3.78
CA SER A 126 2.97 13.92 -2.74
C SER A 126 2.20 13.44 -1.52
N ALA A 127 1.50 12.32 -1.64
CA ALA A 127 0.57 11.81 -0.63
C ALA A 127 1.10 10.61 0.16
N ILE A 128 2.06 9.86 -0.40
CA ILE A 128 2.59 8.66 0.27
C ILE A 128 3.68 9.04 1.26
N VAL A 129 3.52 8.53 2.47
CA VAL A 129 4.48 8.73 3.56
C VAL A 129 4.83 7.40 4.21
N ARG A 130 6.01 7.32 4.80
CA ARG A 130 6.41 6.20 5.63
C ARG A 130 6.17 6.53 7.10
N ILE A 131 5.53 5.62 7.82
CA ILE A 131 5.36 5.72 9.26
C ILE A 131 6.47 4.91 9.94
N ILE A 132 7.21 5.56 10.85
CA ILE A 132 8.25 4.92 11.65
C ILE A 132 7.82 5.01 13.12
N CYS A 133 7.70 3.86 13.77
CA CYS A 133 7.43 3.79 15.20
C CYS A 133 8.77 3.79 15.95
N VAL A 134 9.00 4.81 16.77
CA VAL A 134 10.16 4.90 17.65
C VAL A 134 9.70 4.53 19.07
N ARG A 135 10.26 3.46 19.62
CA ARG A 135 10.11 3.15 21.04
C ARG A 135 11.12 4.02 21.82
N LYS A 136 10.61 4.72 22.82
CA LYS A 136 11.46 5.34 23.86
C LYS A 136 11.78 4.31 24.91
#